data_1c445dd19e62eca182e5d69e7af9cecb
#
_entry.id   1c445dd19e62eca182e5d69e7af9cecb
#
_cell.length_a   1.000
_cell.length_b   1.000
_cell.length_c   1.000
_cell.angle_alpha   90.00
_cell.angle_beta   90.00
_cell.angle_gamma   90.00
#
_symmetry.space_group_name_H-M   'P 1'
#
loop_
_entity.id
_entity.type
_entity.pdbx_description
1 polymer ?
#
loop_
_entity_poly.entity_id
_entity_poly.type
_entity_poly.pdbx_seq_one_letter_code
_entity_poly.pdbx_strand_id
1 'polypeptide(L)'
;LTAGYLLGTGDKSARYYTASAYTDLINVQNGTLLGIGVELAIDQSGYAKVTKVYTDSPAQEAGIKVGDYITAVDGNDVKSMSGVETVQTRLRGESGTSVNVTWLDSEASEHNADLTHSGYTATTVDSALLQDSVGYIKIWQFDGTTPSELDYALRSLTASGATSLVFDLRDNGGGILEDAISCIDLITPEGTLAYAEDKYGNRTLLGSSTGESAIALPLVCLVNGNTASAAELFASSLRTLSGARLVGTTTMGKGTIQSSPQRLSDGSAVVVTVAKLLCGDGSCFDGTGLTVDVERSLTADEQTSYYDFTLDTDPQIQRAVSTAQQLSGTTTVGGVNEAASSAAAEDAGAD
;
A
#
# COMPACT_ATOMS: atom_id res chain seq x y z
N LEU A 1 27.03 18.87 4.70
CA LEU A 1 28.18 18.09 4.23
C LEU A 1 27.77 16.62 4.05
N THR A 2 27.17 15.97 5.04
CA THR A 2 26.76 14.55 4.99
C THR A 2 25.77 14.25 3.87
N ALA A 3 24.72 15.07 3.70
CA ALA A 3 23.76 14.94 2.60
C ALA A 3 24.44 15.02 1.23
N GLY A 4 25.37 15.98 1.05
CA GLY A 4 26.13 16.11 -0.20
C GLY A 4 27.05 14.93 -0.47
N TYR A 5 27.63 14.33 0.58
CA TYR A 5 28.45 13.12 0.45
C TYR A 5 27.60 11.93 -0.02
N LEU A 6 26.42 11.72 0.58
CA LEU A 6 25.50 10.65 0.19
C LEU A 6 25.07 10.78 -1.27
N LEU A 7 24.74 11.98 -1.74
CA LEU A 7 24.43 12.24 -3.16
C LEU A 7 25.60 11.85 -4.09
N GLY A 8 26.85 12.05 -3.64
CA GLY A 8 28.06 11.69 -4.39
C GLY A 8 28.31 10.17 -4.49
N THR A 9 27.65 9.33 -3.68
CA THR A 9 27.83 7.88 -3.73
C THR A 9 27.14 7.21 -4.92
N GLY A 10 26.17 7.90 -5.54
CA GLY A 10 25.32 7.33 -6.58
C GLY A 10 24.22 6.39 -6.07
N ASP A 11 24.12 6.16 -4.76
CA ASP A 11 23.03 5.41 -4.14
C ASP A 11 21.76 6.23 -4.13
N LYS A 12 20.81 5.89 -5.02
CA LYS A 12 19.53 6.60 -5.19
C LYS A 12 18.61 6.48 -3.96
N SER A 13 18.83 5.45 -3.13
CA SER A 13 18.03 5.17 -1.94
C SER A 13 18.68 5.68 -0.65
N ALA A 14 19.93 6.17 -0.71
CA ALA A 14 20.58 6.78 0.45
C ALA A 14 19.81 8.04 0.91
N ARG A 15 19.65 8.19 2.22
CA ARG A 15 18.94 9.31 2.83
C ARG A 15 19.73 9.83 4.04
N TYR A 16 19.68 11.15 4.20
CA TYR A 16 20.09 11.85 5.39
C TYR A 16 18.86 12.43 6.07
N TYR A 17 18.68 12.14 7.33
CA TYR A 17 17.62 12.67 8.17
C TYR A 17 18.21 13.65 9.17
N THR A 18 17.65 14.86 9.27
CA THR A 18 17.93 15.74 10.41
C THR A 18 17.45 15.08 11.70
N ALA A 19 17.85 15.59 12.87
CA ALA A 19 17.41 15.02 14.15
C ALA A 19 15.88 14.99 14.28
N SER A 20 15.19 16.04 13.84
CA SER A 20 13.72 16.09 13.79
C SER A 20 13.16 15.05 12.82
N ALA A 21 13.59 15.05 11.56
CA ALA A 21 13.12 14.10 10.56
C ALA A 21 13.41 12.63 10.94
N TYR A 22 14.48 12.39 11.70
CA TYR A 22 14.75 11.05 12.25
C TYR A 22 13.75 10.65 13.33
N THR A 23 13.39 11.58 14.22
CA THR A 23 12.36 11.35 15.23
C THR A 23 11.03 11.04 14.56
N ASP A 24 10.64 11.81 13.54
CA ASP A 24 9.42 11.58 12.76
C ASP A 24 9.44 10.19 12.08
N LEU A 25 10.57 9.80 11.50
CA LEU A 25 10.73 8.48 10.89
C LEU A 25 10.48 7.35 11.91
N ILE A 26 11.05 7.46 13.12
CA ILE A 26 10.86 6.45 14.17
C ILE A 26 9.40 6.43 14.65
N ASN A 27 8.77 7.59 14.79
CA ASN A 27 7.35 7.65 15.15
C ASN A 27 6.46 6.96 14.10
N VAL A 28 6.69 7.24 12.81
CA VAL A 28 5.99 6.57 11.70
C VAL A 28 6.20 5.05 11.73
N GLN A 29 7.44 4.59 11.94
CA GLN A 29 7.74 3.15 12.04
C GLN A 29 7.04 2.48 13.22
N ASN A 30 6.76 3.22 14.29
CA ASN A 30 5.99 2.74 15.44
C ASN A 30 4.47 2.92 15.28
N GLY A 31 3.99 3.27 14.07
CA GLY A 31 2.57 3.50 13.79
C GLY A 31 2.01 4.78 14.41
N THR A 32 2.86 5.68 14.92
CA THR A 32 2.44 6.96 15.51
C THR A 32 2.78 8.11 14.57
N LEU A 33 1.77 8.82 14.10
CA LEU A 33 1.94 10.05 13.33
C LEU A 33 1.67 11.27 14.20
N LEU A 34 2.36 12.38 13.93
CA LEU A 34 2.16 13.67 14.61
C LEU A 34 1.59 14.68 13.62
N GLY A 35 0.53 15.35 14.02
CA GLY A 35 -0.13 16.36 13.18
C GLY A 35 -1.63 16.45 13.44
N ILE A 36 -2.39 16.79 12.39
CA ILE A 36 -3.85 16.87 12.48
C ILE A 36 -4.56 15.59 11.98
N GLY A 37 -3.88 14.67 11.31
CA GLY A 37 -4.43 13.37 10.92
C GLY A 37 -5.25 13.37 9.64
N VAL A 38 -4.72 13.93 8.55
CA VAL A 38 -5.33 13.88 7.21
C VAL A 38 -4.30 13.48 6.14
N GLU A 39 -4.77 12.82 5.10
CA GLU A 39 -4.07 12.72 3.81
C GLU A 39 -4.76 13.61 2.78
N LEU A 40 -3.97 14.16 1.88
CA LEU A 40 -4.42 15.17 0.94
C LEU A 40 -3.95 14.86 -0.47
N ALA A 41 -4.77 15.27 -1.45
CA ALA A 41 -4.38 15.38 -2.85
C ALA A 41 -4.76 16.75 -3.39
N ILE A 42 -3.97 17.31 -4.30
CA ILE A 42 -4.37 18.52 -5.02
C ILE A 42 -5.28 18.11 -6.17
N ASP A 43 -6.46 18.69 -6.21
CA ASP A 43 -7.42 18.47 -7.28
C ASP A 43 -7.37 19.59 -8.35
N GLN A 44 -8.27 19.52 -9.34
CA GLN A 44 -8.34 20.50 -10.42
C GLN A 44 -8.72 21.92 -9.93
N SER A 45 -9.36 22.06 -8.77
CA SER A 45 -9.65 23.37 -8.18
C SER A 45 -8.40 24.08 -7.66
N GLY A 46 -7.29 23.34 -7.48
CA GLY A 46 -6.05 23.78 -6.88
C GLY A 46 -6.07 23.81 -5.36
N TYR A 47 -7.16 23.34 -4.72
CA TYR A 47 -7.22 23.13 -3.27
C TYR A 47 -6.81 21.70 -2.90
N ALA A 48 -6.49 21.49 -1.63
CA ALA A 48 -6.10 20.19 -1.11
C ALA A 48 -7.35 19.41 -0.65
N LYS A 49 -7.77 18.45 -1.48
CA LYS A 49 -8.87 17.53 -1.16
C LYS A 49 -8.42 16.53 -0.10
N VAL A 50 -9.22 16.35 0.94
CA VAL A 50 -9.01 15.34 1.98
C VAL A 50 -9.33 13.96 1.42
N THR A 51 -8.34 13.10 1.33
CA THR A 51 -8.45 11.73 0.80
C THR A 51 -8.55 10.69 1.91
N LYS A 52 -8.06 11.01 3.12
CA LYS A 52 -8.20 10.18 4.32
C LYS A 52 -8.25 11.06 5.56
N VAL A 53 -9.03 10.65 6.56
CA VAL A 53 -9.03 11.21 7.92
C VAL A 53 -8.77 10.05 8.87
N TYR A 54 -7.73 10.18 9.69
CA TYR A 54 -7.36 9.14 10.64
C TYR A 54 -8.25 9.17 11.88
N THR A 55 -8.55 7.98 12.40
CA THR A 55 -9.32 7.82 13.63
C THR A 55 -8.58 8.43 14.83
N ASP A 56 -9.32 9.01 15.77
CA ASP A 56 -8.80 9.67 16.97
C ASP A 56 -7.80 10.80 16.68
N SER A 57 -7.94 11.42 15.51
CA SER A 57 -7.10 12.54 15.08
C SER A 57 -7.77 13.90 15.35
N PRO A 58 -6.98 15.00 15.50
CA PRO A 58 -7.53 16.34 15.63
C PRO A 58 -8.46 16.76 14.49
N ALA A 59 -8.20 16.30 13.27
CA ALA A 59 -9.07 16.57 12.12
C ALA A 59 -10.43 15.90 12.26
N GLN A 60 -10.46 14.64 12.71
CA GLN A 60 -11.72 13.94 12.98
C GLN A 60 -12.53 14.63 14.08
N GLU A 61 -11.88 15.01 15.17
CA GLU A 61 -12.52 15.73 16.27
C GLU A 61 -13.11 17.09 15.82
N ALA A 62 -12.43 17.78 14.90
CA ALA A 62 -12.91 19.03 14.30
C ALA A 62 -14.03 18.83 13.28
N GLY A 63 -14.35 17.58 12.91
CA GLY A 63 -15.40 17.27 11.96
C GLY A 63 -14.98 17.33 10.49
N ILE A 64 -13.68 17.39 10.17
CA ILE A 64 -13.15 17.27 8.81
C ILE A 64 -13.44 15.85 8.31
N LYS A 65 -13.88 15.73 7.05
CA LYS A 65 -14.27 14.47 6.43
C LYS A 65 -13.53 14.24 5.11
N VAL A 66 -13.47 12.98 4.69
CA VAL A 66 -13.03 12.62 3.34
C VAL A 66 -13.93 13.32 2.32
N GLY A 67 -13.31 13.96 1.34
CA GLY A 67 -13.99 14.77 0.33
C GLY A 67 -14.02 16.27 0.61
N ASP A 68 -13.75 16.72 1.85
CA ASP A 68 -13.59 18.13 2.18
C ASP A 68 -12.34 18.73 1.50
N TYR A 69 -12.30 20.05 1.41
CA TYR A 69 -11.20 20.78 0.77
C TYR A 69 -10.52 21.72 1.74
N ILE A 70 -9.26 21.47 2.08
CA ILE A 70 -8.44 22.44 2.82
C ILE A 70 -8.12 23.61 1.90
N THR A 71 -8.54 24.79 2.27
CA THR A 71 -8.39 26.02 1.47
C THR A 71 -7.31 26.95 1.97
N ALA A 72 -7.04 26.96 3.29
CA ALA A 72 -5.95 27.72 3.88
C ALA A 72 -5.36 27.02 5.12
N VAL A 73 -4.04 27.24 5.34
CA VAL A 73 -3.30 26.81 6.52
C VAL A 73 -2.55 28.01 7.09
N ASP A 74 -2.76 28.34 8.37
CA ASP A 74 -2.25 29.53 9.05
C ASP A 74 -2.53 30.82 8.27
N GLY A 75 -3.73 30.94 7.69
CA GLY A 75 -4.17 32.06 6.88
C GLY A 75 -3.51 32.13 5.47
N ASN A 76 -2.68 31.17 5.09
CA ASN A 76 -2.09 31.10 3.76
C ASN A 76 -2.94 30.24 2.85
N ASP A 77 -3.36 30.79 1.71
CA ASP A 77 -4.14 30.09 0.69
C ASP A 77 -3.33 28.91 0.11
N VAL A 78 -3.93 27.70 0.11
CA VAL A 78 -3.36 26.46 -0.40
C VAL A 78 -2.94 26.59 -1.87
N LYS A 79 -3.69 27.32 -2.70
CA LYS A 79 -3.34 27.57 -4.11
C LYS A 79 -2.02 28.32 -4.31
N SER A 80 -1.57 29.02 -3.28
CA SER A 80 -0.29 29.74 -3.28
C SER A 80 0.89 28.85 -2.90
N MET A 81 0.63 27.62 -2.47
CA MET A 81 1.65 26.66 -2.02
C MET A 81 2.17 25.80 -3.17
N SER A 82 3.41 25.34 -3.06
CA SER A 82 4.05 24.52 -4.10
C SER A 82 3.72 23.02 -3.93
N GLY A 83 2.44 22.64 -4.13
CA GLY A 83 1.99 21.27 -4.13
C GLY A 83 1.57 20.73 -2.75
N VAL A 84 0.99 19.52 -2.77
CA VAL A 84 0.39 18.87 -1.60
C VAL A 84 1.38 18.62 -0.47
N GLU A 85 2.63 18.29 -0.77
CA GLU A 85 3.66 18.05 0.24
C GLU A 85 3.92 19.28 1.13
N THR A 86 3.85 20.50 0.52
CA THR A 86 3.99 21.75 1.27
C THR A 86 2.82 21.94 2.24
N VAL A 87 1.60 21.64 1.79
CA VAL A 87 0.39 21.68 2.64
C VAL A 87 0.51 20.68 3.77
N GLN A 88 0.81 19.43 3.46
CA GLN A 88 0.99 18.37 4.46
C GLN A 88 2.07 18.69 5.49
N THR A 89 3.19 19.27 5.05
CA THR A 89 4.27 19.68 5.96
C THR A 89 3.80 20.74 6.95
N ARG A 90 2.95 21.68 6.52
CA ARG A 90 2.40 22.72 7.41
C ARG A 90 1.34 22.20 8.39
N LEU A 91 0.65 21.11 8.03
CA LEU A 91 -0.34 20.44 8.88
C LEU A 91 0.29 19.46 9.88
N ARG A 92 1.59 19.21 9.78
CA ARG A 92 2.38 18.47 10.77
C ARG A 92 2.97 19.42 11.78
N GLY A 93 3.18 18.93 13.00
CA GLY A 93 3.80 19.72 14.06
C GLY A 93 4.06 18.89 15.31
N GLU A 94 4.85 19.44 16.24
CA GLU A 94 5.09 18.82 17.52
C GLU A 94 3.80 18.74 18.34
N SER A 95 3.63 17.65 19.09
CA SER A 95 2.47 17.46 19.98
C SER A 95 2.29 18.65 20.90
N GLY A 96 1.05 19.16 20.98
CA GLY A 96 0.68 20.33 21.78
C GLY A 96 0.86 21.68 21.08
N THR A 97 1.49 21.75 19.89
CA THR A 97 1.45 22.95 19.05
C THR A 97 0.14 23.01 18.26
N SER A 98 -0.23 24.15 17.71
CA SER A 98 -1.48 24.32 16.97
C SER A 98 -1.25 24.87 15.58
N VAL A 99 -2.15 24.53 14.66
CA VAL A 99 -2.23 25.07 13.31
C VAL A 99 -3.66 25.52 13.03
N ASN A 100 -3.83 26.71 12.43
CA ASN A 100 -5.12 27.19 11.98
C ASN A 100 -5.46 26.60 10.60
N VAL A 101 -6.61 25.95 10.48
CA VAL A 101 -7.06 25.31 9.24
C VAL A 101 -8.39 25.89 8.81
N THR A 102 -8.48 26.28 7.54
CA THR A 102 -9.75 26.63 6.89
C THR A 102 -10.08 25.57 5.85
N TRP A 103 -11.32 25.07 5.86
CA TRP A 103 -11.77 24.06 4.89
C TRP A 103 -13.21 24.29 4.44
N LEU A 104 -13.54 23.75 3.27
CA LEU A 104 -14.89 23.65 2.74
C LEU A 104 -15.38 22.22 2.90
N ASP A 105 -16.59 22.05 3.40
CA ASP A 105 -17.27 20.74 3.43
C ASP A 105 -17.94 20.39 2.10
N SER A 106 -18.62 19.24 2.04
CA SER A 106 -19.32 18.77 0.83
C SER A 106 -20.47 19.67 0.37
N GLU A 107 -20.97 20.56 1.24
CA GLU A 107 -22.01 21.57 0.95
C GLU A 107 -21.40 22.92 0.56
N ALA A 108 -20.07 22.99 0.43
CA ALA A 108 -19.28 24.21 0.22
C ALA A 108 -19.42 25.25 1.36
N SER A 109 -19.77 24.80 2.56
CA SER A 109 -19.76 25.64 3.74
C SER A 109 -18.33 25.79 4.27
N GLU A 110 -17.92 27.02 4.55
CA GLU A 110 -16.59 27.31 5.07
C GLU A 110 -16.53 27.12 6.58
N HIS A 111 -15.50 26.42 7.02
CA HIS A 111 -15.17 26.18 8.43
C HIS A 111 -13.74 26.68 8.70
N ASN A 112 -13.48 27.09 9.94
CA ASN A 112 -12.15 27.49 10.40
C ASN A 112 -11.98 27.07 11.87
N ALA A 113 -10.84 26.45 12.18
CA ALA A 113 -10.50 26.07 13.55
C ALA A 113 -9.00 26.03 13.77
N ASP A 114 -8.59 26.26 15.03
CA ASP A 114 -7.25 25.96 15.51
C ASP A 114 -7.19 24.50 15.95
N LEU A 115 -6.43 23.67 15.25
CA LEU A 115 -6.27 22.26 15.54
C LEU A 115 -4.96 22.05 16.30
N THR A 116 -5.04 21.39 17.44
CA THR A 116 -3.85 21.06 18.23
C THR A 116 -3.22 19.76 17.70
N HIS A 117 -1.97 19.80 17.33
CA HIS A 117 -1.24 18.61 16.89
C HIS A 117 -1.18 17.60 18.02
N SER A 118 -1.54 16.37 17.74
CA SER A 118 -1.42 15.23 18.65
C SER A 118 -0.85 14.01 17.93
N GLY A 119 -0.45 13.00 18.72
CA GLY A 119 -0.16 11.67 18.19
C GLY A 119 -1.48 10.96 17.87
N TYR A 120 -1.57 10.39 16.67
CA TYR A 120 -2.67 9.52 16.28
C TYR A 120 -2.10 8.25 15.62
N THR A 121 -2.84 7.15 15.75
CA THR A 121 -2.42 5.88 15.12
C THR A 121 -2.87 5.89 13.67
N ALA A 122 -1.92 5.73 12.76
CA ALA A 122 -2.26 5.51 11.37
C ALA A 122 -2.75 4.07 11.21
N THR A 123 -4.02 3.87 10.86
CA THR A 123 -4.46 2.58 10.36
C THR A 123 -3.79 2.32 9.01
N THR A 124 -3.09 1.21 8.91
CA THR A 124 -2.39 0.79 7.69
C THR A 124 -3.20 -0.15 6.83
N VAL A 125 -4.30 -0.70 7.37
CA VAL A 125 -5.17 -1.64 6.68
C VAL A 125 -6.62 -1.16 6.77
N ASP A 126 -7.24 -0.89 5.61
CA ASP A 126 -8.68 -0.74 5.49
C ASP A 126 -9.28 -1.99 4.86
N SER A 127 -10.49 -2.40 5.24
CA SER A 127 -11.14 -3.58 4.67
C SER A 127 -12.64 -3.40 4.49
N ALA A 128 -13.20 -4.04 3.48
CA ALA A 128 -14.62 -4.06 3.20
C ALA A 128 -15.03 -5.37 2.53
N LEU A 129 -16.23 -5.87 2.82
CA LEU A 129 -16.84 -6.92 2.02
C LEU A 129 -17.59 -6.25 0.87
N LEU A 130 -17.15 -6.48 -0.36
CA LEU A 130 -17.78 -5.98 -1.58
C LEU A 130 -18.93 -6.89 -2.02
N GLN A 131 -19.64 -6.47 -3.08
CA GLN A 131 -20.64 -7.31 -3.72
C GLN A 131 -20.06 -8.66 -4.13
N ASP A 132 -20.92 -9.69 -4.23
CA ASP A 132 -20.55 -11.05 -4.60
C ASP A 132 -19.52 -11.71 -3.67
N SER A 133 -19.49 -11.30 -2.39
CA SER A 133 -18.64 -11.87 -1.35
C SER A 133 -17.15 -11.77 -1.65
N VAL A 134 -16.70 -10.72 -2.33
CA VAL A 134 -15.28 -10.42 -2.51
C VAL A 134 -14.79 -9.58 -1.34
N GLY A 135 -13.83 -10.09 -0.58
CA GLY A 135 -13.17 -9.32 0.48
C GLY A 135 -12.14 -8.37 -0.14
N TYR A 136 -12.26 -7.08 0.14
CA TYR A 136 -11.30 -6.05 -0.25
C TYR A 136 -10.46 -5.63 0.94
N ILE A 137 -9.14 -5.54 0.76
CA ILE A 137 -8.17 -5.15 1.76
C ILE A 137 -7.21 -4.16 1.12
N LYS A 138 -7.22 -2.91 1.57
CA LYS A 138 -6.22 -1.90 1.22
C LYS A 138 -5.11 -1.95 2.25
N ILE A 139 -3.86 -2.11 1.79
CA ILE A 139 -2.67 -1.96 2.64
C ILE A 139 -1.95 -0.70 2.19
N TRP A 140 -1.91 0.31 3.05
CA TRP A 140 -1.31 1.61 2.74
C TRP A 140 0.22 1.58 2.84
N GLN A 141 0.73 0.90 3.84
CA GLN A 141 2.17 0.69 4.08
C GLN A 141 2.36 -0.50 5.02
N PHE A 142 3.59 -0.93 5.20
CA PHE A 142 3.95 -1.95 6.19
C PHE A 142 4.69 -1.32 7.36
N ASP A 143 4.09 -1.37 8.55
CA ASP A 143 4.67 -0.91 9.82
C ASP A 143 4.29 -1.87 10.95
N GLY A 144 4.72 -1.57 12.18
CA GLY A 144 4.55 -2.45 13.33
C GLY A 144 3.09 -2.79 13.68
N THR A 145 2.09 -2.06 13.17
CA THR A 145 0.66 -2.34 13.40
C THR A 145 0.04 -3.19 12.30
N THR A 146 0.59 -3.14 11.09
CA THR A 146 0.04 -3.79 9.89
C THR A 146 -0.24 -5.28 10.05
N PRO A 147 0.63 -6.12 10.65
CA PRO A 147 0.35 -7.55 10.81
C PRO A 147 -0.92 -7.83 11.64
N SER A 148 -1.11 -7.09 12.73
CA SER A 148 -2.29 -7.26 13.58
C SER A 148 -3.57 -6.74 12.94
N GLU A 149 -3.51 -5.62 12.22
CA GLU A 149 -4.63 -5.05 11.48
C GLU A 149 -5.04 -5.97 10.32
N LEU A 150 -4.07 -6.54 9.61
CA LEU A 150 -4.31 -7.49 8.53
C LEU A 150 -4.94 -8.79 9.04
N ASP A 151 -4.43 -9.37 10.14
CA ASP A 151 -5.01 -10.56 10.76
C ASP A 151 -6.48 -10.32 11.14
N TYR A 152 -6.77 -9.16 11.74
CA TYR A 152 -8.15 -8.77 12.06
C TYR A 152 -9.04 -8.68 10.81
N ALA A 153 -8.55 -8.00 9.76
CA ALA A 153 -9.28 -7.85 8.50
C ALA A 153 -9.58 -9.21 7.83
N LEU A 154 -8.58 -10.10 7.77
CA LEU A 154 -8.71 -11.45 7.22
C LEU A 154 -9.75 -12.27 7.96
N ARG A 155 -9.71 -12.29 9.29
CA ARG A 155 -10.70 -13.00 10.13
C ARG A 155 -12.10 -12.42 9.96
N SER A 156 -12.23 -11.09 9.96
CA SER A 156 -13.51 -10.40 9.80
C SER A 156 -14.16 -10.70 8.45
N LEU A 157 -13.40 -10.60 7.36
CA LEU A 157 -13.89 -10.88 6.02
C LEU A 157 -14.25 -12.35 5.83
N THR A 158 -13.43 -13.28 6.35
CA THR A 158 -13.72 -14.71 6.30
C THR A 158 -14.99 -15.03 7.08
N ALA A 159 -15.16 -14.50 8.29
CA ALA A 159 -16.37 -14.65 9.09
C ALA A 159 -17.61 -14.05 8.42
N SER A 160 -17.43 -13.01 7.62
CA SER A 160 -18.49 -12.37 6.83
C SER A 160 -18.79 -13.08 5.50
N GLY A 161 -18.12 -14.21 5.21
CA GLY A 161 -18.39 -15.06 4.06
C GLY A 161 -17.66 -14.65 2.78
N ALA A 162 -16.51 -13.99 2.88
CA ALA A 162 -15.67 -13.72 1.70
C ALA A 162 -15.26 -15.02 1.01
N THR A 163 -15.43 -15.09 -0.31
CA THR A 163 -15.09 -16.25 -1.16
C THR A 163 -13.83 -16.04 -1.99
N SER A 164 -13.31 -14.83 -2.02
CA SER A 164 -12.04 -14.43 -2.62
C SER A 164 -11.56 -13.13 -1.99
N LEU A 165 -10.26 -12.80 -2.15
CA LEU A 165 -9.68 -11.60 -1.58
C LEU A 165 -8.96 -10.78 -2.65
N VAL A 166 -9.14 -9.45 -2.57
CA VAL A 166 -8.39 -8.45 -3.34
C VAL A 166 -7.55 -7.64 -2.38
N PHE A 167 -6.23 -7.69 -2.52
CA PHE A 167 -5.26 -6.85 -1.80
C PHE A 167 -4.92 -5.64 -2.67
N ASP A 168 -5.33 -4.45 -2.29
CA ASP A 168 -4.98 -3.22 -2.98
C ASP A 168 -3.68 -2.64 -2.41
N LEU A 169 -2.62 -2.74 -3.22
CA LEU A 169 -1.28 -2.24 -2.91
C LEU A 169 -0.92 -1.02 -3.76
N ARG A 170 -1.88 -0.44 -4.50
CA ARG A 170 -1.62 0.80 -5.26
C ARG A 170 -1.16 1.89 -4.30
N ASP A 171 -0.14 2.62 -4.72
CA ASP A 171 0.47 3.72 -3.96
C ASP A 171 1.13 3.29 -2.63
N ASN A 172 1.30 1.99 -2.39
CA ASN A 172 2.05 1.46 -1.25
C ASN A 172 3.55 1.41 -1.59
N GLY A 173 4.33 2.31 -1.02
CA GLY A 173 5.78 2.41 -1.21
C GLY A 173 6.61 1.34 -0.47
N GLY A 174 5.96 0.40 0.23
CA GLY A 174 6.61 -0.62 1.05
C GLY A 174 6.51 -0.32 2.54
N GLY A 175 7.64 -0.30 3.23
CA GLY A 175 7.73 -0.08 4.67
C GLY A 175 8.72 -1.03 5.34
N ILE A 176 8.42 -1.49 6.54
CA ILE A 176 9.26 -2.40 7.33
C ILE A 176 9.18 -3.81 6.72
N LEU A 177 10.32 -4.34 6.32
CA LEU A 177 10.39 -5.63 5.61
C LEU A 177 9.93 -6.80 6.48
N GLU A 178 10.29 -6.79 7.77
CA GLU A 178 9.92 -7.80 8.75
C GLU A 178 8.40 -7.85 8.95
N ASP A 179 7.74 -6.70 8.96
CA ASP A 179 6.29 -6.62 9.09
C ASP A 179 5.57 -7.12 7.82
N ALA A 180 6.12 -6.80 6.64
CA ALA A 180 5.62 -7.36 5.38
C ALA A 180 5.77 -8.89 5.33
N ILE A 181 6.90 -9.45 5.80
CA ILE A 181 7.12 -10.90 5.91
C ILE A 181 6.08 -11.51 6.86
N SER A 182 5.81 -10.88 8.00
CA SER A 182 4.78 -11.33 8.94
C SER A 182 3.38 -11.31 8.32
N CYS A 183 3.07 -10.27 7.53
CA CYS A 183 1.82 -10.20 6.77
C CYS A 183 1.68 -11.30 5.72
N ILE A 184 2.77 -11.64 5.03
CA ILE A 184 2.78 -12.71 4.02
C ILE A 184 2.54 -14.07 4.69
N ASP A 185 3.15 -14.34 5.86
CA ASP A 185 3.00 -15.58 6.63
C ASP A 185 1.55 -15.83 7.07
N LEU A 186 0.75 -14.78 7.30
CA LEU A 186 -0.69 -14.90 7.58
C LEU A 186 -1.52 -15.44 6.41
N ILE A 187 -0.97 -15.52 5.19
CA ILE A 187 -1.75 -15.76 3.98
C ILE A 187 -1.23 -16.95 3.18
N THR A 188 0.10 -17.12 3.13
CA THR A 188 0.72 -18.06 2.21
C THR A 188 0.98 -19.43 2.85
N PRO A 189 0.98 -20.53 2.05
CA PRO A 189 1.47 -21.81 2.52
C PRO A 189 2.97 -21.74 2.88
N GLU A 190 3.48 -22.82 3.49
CA GLU A 190 4.89 -22.94 3.80
C GLU A 190 5.79 -22.67 2.59
N GLY A 191 6.79 -21.83 2.79
CA GLY A 191 7.74 -21.49 1.72
C GLY A 191 8.70 -20.38 2.09
N THR A 192 9.78 -20.28 1.34
CA THR A 192 10.74 -19.18 1.48
C THR A 192 10.15 -17.89 0.90
N LEU A 193 10.31 -16.78 1.63
CA LEU A 193 9.75 -15.47 1.23
C LEU A 193 10.80 -14.54 0.63
N ALA A 194 11.96 -14.42 1.27
CA ALA A 194 12.95 -13.44 0.85
C ALA A 194 14.38 -13.79 1.24
N TYR A 195 15.33 -13.30 0.43
CA TYR A 195 16.76 -13.26 0.75
C TYR A 195 17.31 -11.85 0.60
N ALA A 196 18.32 -11.52 1.40
CA ALA A 196 19.24 -10.43 1.14
C ALA A 196 20.47 -10.96 0.38
N GLU A 197 20.84 -10.31 -0.73
CA GLU A 197 22.08 -10.59 -1.43
C GLU A 197 23.03 -9.41 -1.31
N ASP A 198 24.19 -9.64 -0.69
CA ASP A 198 25.20 -8.62 -0.52
C ASP A 198 25.99 -8.34 -1.83
N LYS A 199 26.85 -7.33 -1.82
CA LYS A 199 27.68 -6.96 -2.97
C LYS A 199 28.68 -8.04 -3.43
N TYR A 200 28.86 -9.10 -2.65
CA TYR A 200 29.73 -10.24 -2.97
C TYR A 200 28.94 -11.45 -3.48
N GLY A 201 27.61 -11.35 -3.53
CA GLY A 201 26.72 -12.43 -3.95
C GLY A 201 26.37 -13.42 -2.84
N ASN A 202 26.71 -13.12 -1.57
CA ASN A 202 26.29 -13.97 -0.46
C ASN A 202 24.83 -13.71 -0.15
N ARG A 203 24.05 -14.79 0.01
CA ARG A 203 22.61 -14.73 0.31
C ARG A 203 22.36 -15.06 1.78
N THR A 204 21.57 -14.23 2.43
CA THR A 204 21.05 -14.44 3.78
C THR A 204 19.54 -14.56 3.72
N LEU A 205 18.97 -15.63 4.29
CA LEU A 205 17.52 -15.79 4.42
C LEU A 205 16.97 -14.69 5.33
N LEU A 206 15.94 -13.98 4.87
CA LEU A 206 15.28 -12.93 5.63
C LEU A 206 13.97 -13.43 6.28
N GLY A 207 13.30 -14.39 5.66
CA GLY A 207 12.09 -14.95 6.20
C GLY A 207 11.49 -16.06 5.35
N SER A 208 10.66 -16.86 6.03
CA SER A 208 9.89 -17.94 5.45
C SER A 208 8.48 -17.93 6.01
N SER A 209 7.49 -18.36 5.23
CA SER A 209 6.15 -18.63 5.71
C SER A 209 6.11 -20.02 6.36
N THR A 210 5.39 -20.13 7.48
CA THR A 210 5.14 -21.38 8.20
C THR A 210 3.98 -22.17 7.59
N GLY A 211 3.06 -21.50 6.90
CA GLY A 211 1.85 -22.07 6.34
C GLY A 211 0.74 -22.34 7.36
N GLU A 212 0.94 -22.03 8.64
CA GLU A 212 -0.04 -22.30 9.71
C GLU A 212 -1.35 -21.53 9.52
N SER A 213 -1.27 -20.33 8.96
CA SER A 213 -2.41 -19.45 8.71
C SER A 213 -2.85 -19.38 7.25
N ALA A 214 -2.32 -20.26 6.39
CA ALA A 214 -2.52 -20.21 4.95
C ALA A 214 -4.01 -20.11 4.54
N ILE A 215 -4.30 -19.17 3.63
CA ILE A 215 -5.65 -18.92 3.14
C ILE A 215 -5.87 -19.68 1.83
N ALA A 216 -6.93 -20.49 1.80
CA ALA A 216 -7.29 -21.29 0.61
C ALA A 216 -8.24 -20.57 -0.36
N LEU A 217 -8.45 -19.26 -0.20
CA LEU A 217 -9.27 -18.46 -1.10
C LEU A 217 -8.48 -17.99 -2.32
N PRO A 218 -9.12 -17.79 -3.47
CA PRO A 218 -8.52 -17.08 -4.60
C PRO A 218 -8.07 -15.67 -4.22
N LEU A 219 -6.87 -15.29 -4.63
CA LEU A 219 -6.24 -14.03 -4.28
C LEU A 219 -5.94 -13.20 -5.53
N VAL A 220 -6.16 -11.90 -5.42
CA VAL A 220 -5.75 -10.89 -6.40
C VAL A 220 -4.99 -9.79 -5.70
N CYS A 221 -3.87 -9.34 -6.28
CA CYS A 221 -3.15 -8.14 -5.85
C CYS A 221 -3.36 -7.04 -6.90
N LEU A 222 -3.94 -5.92 -6.48
CA LEU A 222 -4.08 -4.72 -7.30
C LEU A 222 -2.86 -3.82 -7.06
N VAL A 223 -2.10 -3.53 -8.12
CA VAL A 223 -0.80 -2.85 -8.05
C VAL A 223 -0.68 -1.74 -9.09
N ASN A 224 0.22 -0.77 -8.84
CA ASN A 224 0.54 0.28 -9.80
C ASN A 224 2.03 0.66 -9.78
N GLY A 225 2.42 1.65 -10.58
CA GLY A 225 3.80 2.13 -10.66
C GLY A 225 4.37 2.73 -9.37
N ASN A 226 3.55 2.99 -8.36
CA ASN A 226 3.96 3.45 -7.03
C ASN A 226 4.03 2.32 -6.00
N THR A 227 3.57 1.11 -6.36
CA THR A 227 3.77 -0.10 -5.54
C THR A 227 5.26 -0.45 -5.53
N ALA A 228 5.91 -0.48 -4.35
CA ALA A 228 7.37 -0.58 -4.27
C ALA A 228 7.87 -1.43 -3.09
N SER A 229 9.11 -1.97 -3.23
CA SER A 229 9.88 -2.55 -2.12
C SER A 229 9.14 -3.71 -1.42
N ALA A 230 8.87 -3.61 -0.12
CA ALA A 230 8.15 -4.62 0.67
C ALA A 230 6.76 -4.96 0.09
N ALA A 231 6.07 -3.98 -0.55
CA ALA A 231 4.81 -4.23 -1.24
C ALA A 231 4.98 -5.07 -2.51
N GLU A 232 6.11 -4.92 -3.21
CA GLU A 232 6.44 -5.81 -4.33
C GLU A 232 6.77 -7.22 -3.85
N LEU A 233 7.49 -7.35 -2.74
CA LEU A 233 7.74 -8.65 -2.12
C LEU A 233 6.42 -9.33 -1.72
N PHE A 234 5.50 -8.60 -1.08
CA PHE A 234 4.18 -9.11 -0.71
C PHE A 234 3.43 -9.64 -1.94
N ALA A 235 3.27 -8.82 -2.98
CA ALA A 235 2.58 -9.22 -4.21
C ALA A 235 3.27 -10.41 -4.92
N SER A 236 4.61 -10.43 -4.98
CA SER A 236 5.38 -11.51 -5.58
C SER A 236 5.23 -12.82 -4.80
N SER A 237 5.27 -12.76 -3.46
CA SER A 237 5.11 -13.94 -2.60
C SER A 237 3.71 -14.55 -2.72
N LEU A 238 2.66 -13.73 -2.71
CA LEU A 238 1.30 -14.23 -2.91
C LEU A 238 1.13 -14.86 -4.31
N ARG A 239 1.72 -14.26 -5.35
CA ARG A 239 1.70 -14.83 -6.70
C ARG A 239 2.41 -16.18 -6.75
N THR A 240 3.61 -16.26 -6.15
CA THR A 240 4.46 -17.45 -6.25
C THR A 240 3.97 -18.60 -5.40
N LEU A 241 3.52 -18.34 -4.15
CA LEU A 241 3.15 -19.36 -3.18
C LEU A 241 1.66 -19.69 -3.19
N SER A 242 0.78 -18.70 -3.43
CA SER A 242 -0.68 -18.85 -3.37
C SER A 242 -1.37 -18.73 -4.72
N GLY A 243 -0.62 -18.52 -5.81
CA GLY A 243 -1.19 -18.40 -7.16
C GLY A 243 -2.00 -17.11 -7.39
N ALA A 244 -1.78 -16.06 -6.59
CA ALA A 244 -2.46 -14.79 -6.74
C ALA A 244 -2.23 -14.19 -8.13
N ARG A 245 -3.26 -13.49 -8.68
CA ARG A 245 -3.14 -12.72 -9.91
C ARG A 245 -2.84 -11.27 -9.61
N LEU A 246 -1.88 -10.69 -10.33
CA LEU A 246 -1.57 -9.27 -10.27
C LEU A 246 -2.40 -8.53 -11.32
N VAL A 247 -3.14 -7.51 -10.89
CA VAL A 247 -4.00 -6.66 -11.71
C VAL A 247 -3.51 -5.21 -11.59
N GLY A 248 -3.58 -4.44 -12.66
CA GLY A 248 -3.20 -3.01 -12.65
C GLY A 248 -2.09 -2.68 -13.64
N THR A 249 -0.99 -2.11 -13.18
CA THR A 249 0.16 -1.75 -14.00
C THR A 249 1.46 -2.23 -13.36
N THR A 250 2.55 -2.33 -14.17
CA THR A 250 3.88 -2.72 -13.68
C THR A 250 4.29 -1.89 -12.46
N THR A 251 4.85 -2.55 -11.46
CA THR A 251 5.28 -1.92 -10.21
C THR A 251 6.60 -1.14 -10.36
N MET A 252 7.01 -0.44 -9.32
CA MET A 252 8.16 0.48 -9.36
C MET A 252 9.50 -0.20 -9.63
N GLY A 253 9.74 -1.39 -9.09
CA GLY A 253 11.02 -2.07 -9.19
C GLY A 253 12.07 -1.58 -8.19
N LYS A 254 11.71 -1.44 -6.91
CA LYS A 254 12.64 -1.10 -5.84
C LYS A 254 13.08 -2.36 -5.10
N GLY A 255 14.03 -3.10 -5.68
CA GLY A 255 14.57 -4.35 -5.14
C GLY A 255 15.86 -4.17 -4.33
N THR A 256 15.94 -3.11 -3.50
CA THR A 256 17.10 -2.83 -2.63
C THR A 256 16.70 -2.77 -1.16
N ILE A 257 17.60 -3.24 -0.29
CA ILE A 257 17.44 -3.19 1.17
C ILE A 257 18.32 -2.05 1.70
N GLN A 258 17.72 -1.18 2.50
CA GLN A 258 18.41 -0.12 3.20
C GLN A 258 18.84 -0.57 4.60
N SER A 259 19.94 0.00 5.08
CA SER A 259 20.35 -0.18 6.48
C SER A 259 19.30 0.36 7.44
N SER A 260 19.24 -0.18 8.66
CA SER A 260 18.60 0.56 9.74
C SER A 260 19.24 1.95 9.87
N PRO A 261 18.47 2.98 10.24
CA PRO A 261 19.00 4.33 10.38
C PRO A 261 20.20 4.36 11.34
N GLN A 262 21.34 4.81 10.84
CA GLN A 262 22.56 4.97 11.65
C GLN A 262 22.59 6.37 12.24
N ARG A 263 22.33 6.48 13.54
CA ARG A 263 22.30 7.75 14.26
C ARG A 263 23.69 8.35 14.37
N LEU A 264 23.81 9.64 14.09
CA LEU A 264 25.03 10.43 14.24
C LEU A 264 25.05 11.16 15.59
N SER A 265 26.20 11.72 15.94
CA SER A 265 26.41 12.37 17.26
C SER A 265 25.56 13.63 17.46
N ASP A 266 25.11 14.27 16.39
CA ASP A 266 24.25 15.46 16.41
C ASP A 266 22.73 15.11 16.44
N GLY A 267 22.40 13.83 16.57
CA GLY A 267 21.02 13.33 16.58
C GLY A 267 20.43 13.08 15.19
N SER A 268 21.09 13.48 14.12
CA SER A 268 20.71 13.14 12.74
C SER A 268 20.96 11.67 12.44
N ALA A 269 20.48 11.16 11.30
CA ALA A 269 20.70 9.78 10.90
C ALA A 269 20.98 9.66 9.39
N VAL A 270 21.64 8.56 9.03
CA VAL A 270 21.88 8.17 7.64
C VAL A 270 21.35 6.76 7.38
N VAL A 271 20.83 6.56 6.18
CA VAL A 271 20.37 5.29 5.64
C VAL A 271 21.06 5.08 4.31
N VAL A 272 21.58 3.90 4.06
CA VAL A 272 22.28 3.54 2.82
C VAL A 272 21.83 2.16 2.34
N THR A 273 21.95 1.89 1.04
CA THR A 273 21.70 0.57 0.49
C THR A 273 22.79 -0.41 0.95
N VAL A 274 22.37 -1.57 1.47
CA VAL A 274 23.28 -2.60 2.01
C VAL A 274 23.17 -3.93 1.26
N ALA A 275 22.03 -4.23 0.62
CA ALA A 275 21.82 -5.47 -0.10
C ALA A 275 20.78 -5.32 -1.21
N LYS A 276 20.66 -6.33 -2.07
CA LYS A 276 19.51 -6.54 -2.94
C LYS A 276 18.48 -7.40 -2.21
N LEU A 277 17.20 -7.10 -2.45
CA LEU A 277 16.08 -7.90 -2.02
C LEU A 277 15.75 -8.92 -3.12
N LEU A 278 15.86 -10.20 -2.81
CA LEU A 278 15.44 -11.28 -3.70
C LEU A 278 14.17 -11.90 -3.16
N CYS A 279 13.26 -12.28 -4.06
CA CYS A 279 12.09 -13.11 -3.73
C CYS A 279 12.52 -14.52 -3.31
N GLY A 280 11.59 -15.29 -2.73
CA GLY A 280 11.84 -16.64 -2.26
C GLY A 280 12.32 -17.62 -3.34
N ASP A 281 11.95 -17.40 -4.60
CA ASP A 281 12.42 -18.15 -5.77
C ASP A 281 13.79 -17.68 -6.29
N GLY A 282 14.38 -16.68 -5.65
CA GLY A 282 15.66 -16.08 -6.03
C GLY A 282 15.56 -15.02 -7.14
N SER A 283 14.38 -14.72 -7.66
CA SER A 283 14.17 -13.62 -8.61
C SER A 283 14.34 -12.26 -7.96
N CYS A 284 14.61 -11.23 -8.77
CA CYS A 284 14.79 -9.86 -8.32
C CYS A 284 13.98 -8.92 -9.21
N PHE A 285 13.18 -8.07 -8.62
CA PHE A 285 12.40 -7.06 -9.34
C PHE A 285 13.11 -5.70 -9.44
N ASP A 286 14.34 -5.58 -8.95
CA ASP A 286 15.09 -4.31 -8.95
C ASP A 286 15.27 -3.76 -10.35
N GLY A 287 14.85 -2.52 -10.55
CA GLY A 287 14.92 -1.78 -11.82
C GLY A 287 13.91 -2.23 -12.89
N THR A 288 13.15 -3.31 -12.68
CA THR A 288 12.18 -3.83 -13.66
C THR A 288 10.73 -3.79 -13.19
N GLY A 289 10.50 -3.89 -11.89
CA GLY A 289 9.18 -4.08 -11.29
C GLY A 289 8.58 -5.48 -11.57
N LEU A 290 7.41 -5.71 -11.01
CA LEU A 290 6.60 -6.88 -11.26
C LEU A 290 5.66 -6.59 -12.42
N THR A 291 5.69 -7.43 -13.45
CA THR A 291 4.68 -7.40 -14.53
C THR A 291 3.36 -7.95 -14.01
N VAL A 292 2.25 -7.38 -14.47
CA VAL A 292 0.89 -7.80 -14.09
C VAL A 292 0.38 -8.92 -14.99
N ASP A 293 -0.51 -9.76 -14.45
CA ASP A 293 -1.20 -10.82 -15.22
C ASP A 293 -2.38 -10.24 -16.01
N VAL A 294 -2.98 -9.17 -15.46
CA VAL A 294 -4.14 -8.49 -16.07
C VAL A 294 -3.89 -6.98 -16.05
N GLU A 295 -3.57 -6.44 -17.20
CA GLU A 295 -3.33 -5.00 -17.32
C GLU A 295 -4.64 -4.20 -17.21
N ARG A 296 -4.63 -3.16 -16.39
CA ARG A 296 -5.69 -2.17 -16.27
C ARG A 296 -5.10 -0.81 -15.92
N SER A 297 -4.67 -0.10 -16.95
CA SER A 297 -4.29 1.32 -16.83
C SER A 297 -5.56 2.19 -16.76
N LEU A 298 -5.48 3.32 -16.05
CA LEU A 298 -6.52 4.33 -16.10
C LEU A 298 -6.40 5.14 -17.40
N THR A 299 -7.53 5.43 -18.03
CA THR A 299 -7.60 6.40 -19.12
C THR A 299 -7.30 7.82 -18.61
N ALA A 300 -7.07 8.77 -19.51
CA ALA A 300 -6.84 10.16 -19.11
C ALA A 300 -8.01 10.76 -18.33
N ASP A 301 -9.24 10.45 -18.72
CA ASP A 301 -10.45 10.91 -18.04
C ASP A 301 -10.58 10.27 -16.64
N GLU A 302 -10.31 8.96 -16.54
CA GLU A 302 -10.31 8.23 -15.26
C GLU A 302 -9.22 8.74 -14.31
N GLN A 303 -8.04 9.10 -14.82
CA GLN A 303 -6.97 9.69 -14.00
C GLN A 303 -7.39 11.03 -13.40
N THR A 304 -8.13 11.83 -14.16
CA THR A 304 -8.66 13.10 -13.70
C THR A 304 -9.65 12.94 -12.56
N SER A 305 -10.44 11.85 -12.57
CA SER A 305 -11.46 11.52 -11.57
C SER A 305 -10.96 10.54 -10.49
N TYR A 306 -9.67 10.27 -10.42
CA TYR A 306 -9.11 9.22 -9.54
C TYR A 306 -9.54 9.35 -8.08
N TYR A 307 -9.53 10.58 -7.56
CA TYR A 307 -9.92 10.85 -6.15
C TYR A 307 -11.44 10.96 -5.92
N ASP A 308 -12.24 10.81 -6.97
CA ASP A 308 -13.70 10.79 -6.90
C ASP A 308 -14.26 9.37 -6.91
N PHE A 309 -13.42 8.36 -7.19
CA PHE A 309 -13.84 6.98 -7.19
C PHE A 309 -14.13 6.48 -5.77
N THR A 310 -15.21 5.73 -5.68
CA THR A 310 -15.54 4.89 -4.53
C THR A 310 -15.11 3.44 -4.80
N LEU A 311 -15.20 2.57 -3.80
CA LEU A 311 -14.93 1.13 -3.98
C LEU A 311 -15.82 0.52 -5.10
N ASP A 312 -17.03 1.05 -5.30
CA ASP A 312 -17.97 0.54 -6.31
C ASP A 312 -17.76 1.17 -7.70
N THR A 313 -17.05 2.28 -7.80
CA THR A 313 -16.90 3.01 -9.08
C THR A 313 -15.47 3.02 -9.61
N ASP A 314 -14.49 2.60 -8.81
CA ASP A 314 -13.09 2.52 -9.24
C ASP A 314 -12.90 1.41 -10.30
N PRO A 315 -12.54 1.77 -11.54
CA PRO A 315 -12.46 0.82 -12.65
C PRO A 315 -11.34 -0.22 -12.47
N GLN A 316 -10.31 0.07 -11.69
CA GLN A 316 -9.24 -0.89 -11.39
C GLN A 316 -9.68 -1.87 -10.29
N ILE A 317 -10.40 -1.40 -9.26
CA ILE A 317 -11.01 -2.28 -8.26
C ILE A 317 -12.02 -3.20 -8.92
N GLN A 318 -12.90 -2.68 -9.78
CA GLN A 318 -13.87 -3.50 -10.53
C GLN A 318 -13.18 -4.58 -11.38
N ARG A 319 -12.03 -4.25 -11.98
CA ARG A 319 -11.25 -5.24 -12.73
C ARG A 319 -10.66 -6.31 -11.81
N ALA A 320 -10.13 -5.93 -10.66
CA ALA A 320 -9.61 -6.86 -9.67
C ALA A 320 -10.71 -7.78 -9.12
N VAL A 321 -11.88 -7.23 -8.78
CA VAL A 321 -13.06 -7.98 -8.33
C VAL A 321 -13.50 -9.00 -9.38
N SER A 322 -13.65 -8.59 -10.64
CA SER A 322 -14.05 -9.51 -11.71
C SER A 322 -13.01 -10.63 -11.93
N THR A 323 -11.73 -10.33 -11.74
CA THR A 323 -10.66 -11.34 -11.81
C THR A 323 -10.76 -12.33 -10.64
N ALA A 324 -11.02 -11.85 -9.42
CA ALA A 324 -11.20 -12.68 -8.23
C ALA A 324 -12.41 -13.62 -8.37
N GLN A 325 -13.52 -13.13 -8.89
CA GLN A 325 -14.73 -13.92 -9.18
C GLN A 325 -14.48 -15.03 -10.22
N GLN A 326 -13.72 -14.72 -11.28
CA GLN A 326 -13.35 -15.73 -12.29
C GLN A 326 -12.52 -16.86 -11.66
N LEU A 327 -11.59 -16.53 -10.77
CA LEU A 327 -10.79 -17.52 -10.04
C LEU A 327 -11.66 -18.37 -9.11
N SER A 328 -12.61 -17.77 -8.39
CA SER A 328 -13.57 -18.49 -7.53
C SER A 328 -14.45 -19.45 -8.32
N GLY A 329 -14.97 -19.04 -9.48
CA GLY A 329 -15.74 -19.88 -10.38
C GLY A 329 -14.96 -21.08 -10.93
N THR A 330 -13.66 -20.93 -11.11
CA THR A 330 -12.76 -22.02 -11.56
C THR A 330 -12.46 -23.00 -10.44
N THR A 331 -12.41 -22.54 -9.19
CA THR A 331 -12.11 -23.39 -8.02
C THR A 331 -13.30 -24.28 -7.64
N THR A 332 -14.54 -23.84 -7.89
CA THR A 332 -15.75 -24.65 -7.63
C THR A 332 -15.94 -25.79 -8.64
N VAL A 333 -15.26 -25.79 -9.78
CA VAL A 333 -15.33 -26.84 -10.81
C VAL A 333 -14.24 -27.91 -10.64
N GLY A 334 -13.35 -27.77 -9.64
CA GLY A 334 -12.29 -28.74 -9.31
C GLY A 334 -12.78 -30.05 -8.66
N GLY A 335 -14.06 -30.31 -8.65
CA GLY A 335 -14.67 -31.57 -8.21
C GLY A 335 -15.48 -32.28 -9.28
N VAL A 336 -15.12 -32.29 -10.52
CA VAL A 336 -15.39 -33.33 -11.56
C VAL A 336 -15.00 -32.75 -12.92
N ASN A 337 -13.90 -33.21 -13.45
CA ASN A 337 -13.56 -33.01 -14.86
C ASN A 337 -14.51 -33.86 -15.74
N GLU A 338 -15.63 -33.31 -16.13
CA GLU A 338 -16.53 -33.86 -17.16
C GLU A 338 -16.88 -32.78 -18.18
N ALA A 339 -15.90 -32.29 -18.92
CA ALA A 339 -16.14 -31.48 -20.11
C ALA A 339 -14.99 -31.57 -21.12
N ALA A 340 -14.49 -32.78 -21.33
CA ALA A 340 -13.59 -33.07 -22.43
C ALA A 340 -13.85 -34.49 -23.01
N SER A 341 -15.12 -34.87 -23.19
CA SER A 341 -15.50 -36.12 -23.86
C SER A 341 -16.81 -36.02 -24.62
N SER A 342 -16.95 -35.00 -25.47
CA SER A 342 -18.06 -34.98 -26.44
C SER A 342 -17.70 -34.41 -27.81
N ALA A 343 -16.45 -34.57 -28.24
CA ALA A 343 -16.02 -34.19 -29.60
C ALA A 343 -15.16 -35.28 -30.26
N ALA A 344 -15.48 -36.57 -30.05
CA ALA A 344 -14.88 -37.67 -30.77
C ALA A 344 -15.79 -38.88 -30.83
N ALA A 345 -17.00 -38.73 -31.39
CA ALA A 345 -17.88 -39.87 -31.74
C ALA A 345 -18.92 -39.46 -32.77
N GLU A 346 -18.51 -38.96 -33.92
CA GLU A 346 -19.27 -38.92 -35.17
C GLU A 346 -18.25 -38.90 -36.32
N ASP A 347 -17.66 -40.02 -36.63
CA ASP A 347 -17.23 -40.40 -37.98
C ASP A 347 -16.72 -41.83 -37.99
N ALA A 348 -17.60 -42.83 -37.99
CA ALA A 348 -17.31 -44.18 -38.46
C ALA A 348 -18.65 -44.91 -38.67
N GLY A 349 -19.20 -44.76 -39.87
CA GLY A 349 -20.38 -45.54 -40.25
C GLY A 349 -20.93 -45.17 -41.61
N ALA A 350 -20.25 -45.51 -42.69
CA ALA A 350 -20.81 -45.78 -44.01
C ALA A 350 -19.69 -46.24 -44.93
N ASP A 351 -19.49 -47.52 -45.00
CA ASP A 351 -19.50 -48.47 -46.14
C ASP A 351 -18.87 -49.80 -45.71
#